data_ed7c69fd025e9a75075e4724a604096c
#
_entry.id   ed7c69fd025e9a75075e4724a604096c
#
_cell.length_a   1.000
_cell.length_b   1.000
_cell.length_c   1.000
_cell.angle_alpha   90.00
_cell.angle_beta   90.00
_cell.angle_gamma   90.00
#
_symmetry.space_group_name_H-M   'P 1'
#
loop_
_entity.id
_entity.type
_entity.pdbx_description
1 polymer ?
#
loop_
_entity_poly.entity_id
_entity_poly.type
_entity_poly.pdbx_seq_one_letter_code
_entity_poly.pdbx_strand_id
1 'polypeptide(L)'
;RQRQMCIRDSMKSIIEGERALCFWLSQQTEVSLYHSDEKIRREASELVSLMTPVVKSMFTDLGMEITSDAMQIFGGYGYTKDQGIEQLYRDNRITPIYEGTNSVQAIDLVFRKLVNKESDIINRYIESLKKDLSSKNQELKNFNEKLENSLKTLIKFTDWIKDKMQKSKNDVSAACND
;
A
#
# COMPACT_ATOMS: atom_id res chain seq x y z
N ARG A 1 7.81 24.06 -17.77
CA ARG A 1 7.98 22.77 -18.51
C ARG A 1 8.59 21.67 -17.63
N GLN A 2 9.73 21.89 -17.02
CA GLN A 2 10.43 20.87 -16.18
C GLN A 2 9.55 20.37 -15.03
N ARG A 3 8.86 21.23 -14.29
CA ARG A 3 7.95 20.86 -13.22
C ARG A 3 6.79 19.97 -13.70
N GLN A 4 6.21 20.27 -14.85
CA GLN A 4 5.13 19.46 -15.44
C GLN A 4 5.64 18.06 -15.87
N MET A 5 6.87 17.96 -16.37
CA MET A 5 7.49 16.66 -16.68
C MET A 5 7.63 15.82 -15.41
N CYS A 6 8.19 16.39 -14.34
CA CYS A 6 8.34 15.67 -13.06
C CYS A 6 6.99 15.16 -12.51
N ILE A 7 5.93 15.96 -12.57
CA ILE A 7 4.59 15.54 -12.14
C ILE A 7 4.08 14.37 -13.00
N ARG A 8 4.22 14.45 -14.32
CA ARG A 8 3.81 13.36 -15.22
C ARG A 8 4.58 12.06 -14.96
N ASP A 9 5.89 12.16 -14.74
CA ASP A 9 6.73 11.00 -14.46
C ASP A 9 6.36 10.36 -13.12
N SER A 10 6.08 11.18 -12.09
CA SER A 10 5.58 10.70 -10.80
C SER A 10 4.25 9.99 -10.94
N MET A 11 3.26 10.60 -11.61
CA MET A 11 1.95 9.99 -11.85
C MET A 11 2.09 8.64 -12.58
N LYS A 12 2.90 8.59 -13.65
CA LYS A 12 3.14 7.37 -14.40
C LYS A 12 3.77 6.29 -13.54
N SER A 13 4.79 6.65 -12.77
CA SER A 13 5.49 5.73 -11.86
C SER A 13 4.56 5.14 -10.80
N ILE A 14 3.70 5.97 -10.20
CA ILE A 14 2.71 5.53 -9.22
C ILE A 14 1.72 4.55 -9.88
N ILE A 15 1.11 4.93 -11.02
CA ILE A 15 0.13 4.10 -11.71
C ILE A 15 0.73 2.74 -12.12
N GLU A 16 1.94 2.72 -12.65
CA GLU A 16 2.60 1.47 -13.06
C GLU A 16 2.94 0.60 -11.84
N GLY A 17 3.40 1.21 -10.74
CA GLY A 17 3.66 0.52 -9.48
C GLY A 17 2.40 -0.09 -8.86
N GLU A 18 1.31 0.67 -8.80
CA GLU A 18 0.00 0.20 -8.31
C GLU A 18 -0.54 -0.95 -9.17
N ARG A 19 -0.44 -0.85 -10.49
CA ARG A 19 -0.85 -1.92 -11.40
C ARG A 19 -0.04 -3.18 -11.18
N ALA A 20 1.28 -3.07 -11.03
CA ALA A 20 2.14 -4.21 -10.74
C ALA A 20 1.76 -4.89 -9.41
N LEU A 21 1.52 -4.10 -8.36
CA LEU A 21 1.08 -4.60 -7.07
C LEU A 21 -0.31 -5.26 -7.15
N CYS A 22 -1.23 -4.69 -7.92
CA CYS A 22 -2.56 -5.24 -8.15
C CYS A 22 -2.49 -6.62 -8.84
N PHE A 23 -1.69 -6.75 -9.90
CA PHE A 23 -1.52 -8.03 -10.60
C PHE A 23 -0.86 -9.08 -9.71
N TRP A 24 0.16 -8.69 -8.96
CA TRP A 24 0.81 -9.59 -8.00
C TRP A 24 -0.19 -10.08 -6.94
N LEU A 25 -1.00 -9.20 -6.37
CA LEU A 25 -1.99 -9.57 -5.36
C LEU A 25 -3.11 -10.43 -5.94
N SER A 26 -3.52 -10.17 -7.20
CA SER A 26 -4.48 -11.00 -7.92
C SER A 26 -3.93 -12.42 -8.13
N GLN A 27 -2.65 -12.55 -8.47
CA GLN A 27 -1.98 -13.85 -8.56
C GLN A 27 -1.98 -14.58 -7.20
N GLN A 28 -1.67 -13.88 -6.11
CA GLN A 28 -1.72 -14.47 -4.77
C GLN A 28 -3.15 -14.92 -4.40
N THR A 29 -4.16 -14.17 -4.82
CA THR A 29 -5.57 -14.55 -4.64
C THR A 29 -5.89 -15.84 -5.39
N GLU A 30 -5.46 -15.96 -6.63
CA GLU A 30 -5.63 -17.17 -7.43
C GLU A 30 -4.91 -18.39 -6.80
N VAL A 31 -3.68 -18.20 -6.33
CA VAL A 31 -2.92 -19.23 -5.59
C VAL A 31 -3.69 -19.65 -4.34
N SER A 32 -4.28 -18.72 -3.60
CA SER A 32 -5.04 -19.01 -2.38
C SER A 32 -6.29 -19.85 -2.64
N LEU A 33 -6.85 -19.79 -3.83
CA LEU A 33 -8.07 -20.49 -4.20
C LEU A 33 -7.81 -21.86 -4.87
N TYR A 34 -6.78 -21.94 -5.72
CA TYR A 34 -6.65 -23.03 -6.67
C TYR A 34 -5.35 -23.84 -6.58
N HIS A 35 -4.36 -23.43 -5.78
CA HIS A 35 -3.11 -24.19 -5.69
C HIS A 35 -3.36 -25.58 -5.11
N SER A 36 -2.66 -26.61 -5.62
CA SER A 36 -2.85 -28.02 -5.19
C SER A 36 -2.42 -28.26 -3.73
N ASP A 37 -1.38 -27.59 -3.27
CA ASP A 37 -0.87 -27.70 -1.89
C ASP A 37 -1.66 -26.79 -0.94
N GLU A 38 -2.27 -27.37 0.09
CA GLU A 38 -3.07 -26.66 1.08
C GLU A 38 -2.26 -25.65 1.90
N LYS A 39 -1.01 -25.96 2.20
CA LYS A 39 -0.13 -25.05 2.95
C LYS A 39 0.13 -23.79 2.14
N ILE A 40 0.40 -23.92 0.84
CA ILE A 40 0.63 -22.77 -0.05
C ILE A 40 -0.65 -21.95 -0.19
N ARG A 41 -1.82 -22.58 -0.32
CA ARG A 41 -3.11 -21.86 -0.34
C ARG A 41 -3.31 -21.01 0.92
N ARG A 42 -3.04 -21.61 2.07
CA ARG A 42 -3.18 -20.93 3.36
C ARG A 42 -2.22 -19.74 3.49
N GLU A 43 -0.96 -19.94 3.14
CA GLU A 43 0.05 -18.85 3.19
C GLU A 43 -0.34 -17.70 2.24
N ALA A 44 -0.80 -18.00 1.03
CA ALA A 44 -1.28 -17.00 0.09
C ALA A 44 -2.53 -16.27 0.61
N SER A 45 -3.48 -16.99 1.20
CA SER A 45 -4.70 -16.39 1.79
C SER A 45 -4.36 -15.44 2.94
N GLU A 46 -3.42 -15.80 3.81
CA GLU A 46 -2.95 -14.93 4.89
C GLU A 46 -2.28 -13.67 4.32
N LEU A 47 -1.47 -13.81 3.27
CA LEU A 47 -0.81 -12.69 2.60
C LEU A 47 -1.81 -11.73 1.93
N VAL A 48 -2.81 -12.26 1.20
CA VAL A 48 -3.89 -11.47 0.64
C VAL A 48 -4.64 -10.71 1.74
N SER A 49 -4.94 -11.39 2.85
CA SER A 49 -5.61 -10.80 4.01
C SER A 49 -4.79 -9.66 4.63
N LEU A 50 -3.45 -9.78 4.70
CA LEU A 50 -2.55 -8.73 5.19
C LEU A 50 -2.54 -7.52 4.24
N MET A 51 -2.45 -7.78 2.93
CA MET A 51 -2.25 -6.74 1.93
C MET A 51 -3.53 -5.98 1.56
N THR A 52 -4.70 -6.57 1.74
CA THR A 52 -5.99 -5.95 1.36
C THR A 52 -6.18 -4.55 1.96
N PRO A 53 -6.05 -4.32 3.29
CA PRO A 53 -6.18 -2.98 3.86
C PRO A 53 -5.09 -2.01 3.39
N VAL A 54 -3.87 -2.50 3.15
CA VAL A 54 -2.75 -1.69 2.65
C VAL A 54 -3.05 -1.20 1.24
N VAL A 55 -3.41 -2.11 0.34
CA VAL A 55 -3.71 -1.80 -1.07
C VAL A 55 -4.90 -0.86 -1.18
N LYS A 56 -5.98 -1.13 -0.44
CA LYS A 56 -7.17 -0.27 -0.44
C LYS A 56 -6.82 1.16 -0.02
N SER A 57 -6.13 1.35 1.09
CA SER A 57 -5.78 2.69 1.57
C SER A 57 -4.79 3.38 0.63
N MET A 58 -3.71 2.71 0.26
CA MET A 58 -2.67 3.27 -0.60
C MET A 58 -3.21 3.69 -1.97
N PHE A 59 -3.98 2.82 -2.65
CA PHE A 59 -4.48 3.12 -3.99
C PHE A 59 -5.50 4.26 -3.99
N THR A 60 -6.33 4.35 -2.96
CA THR A 60 -7.33 5.41 -2.88
C THR A 60 -6.71 6.76 -2.53
N ASP A 61 -5.69 6.81 -1.68
CA ASP A 61 -4.99 8.04 -1.33
C ASP A 61 -4.12 8.53 -2.51
N LEU A 62 -3.34 7.64 -3.13
CA LEU A 62 -2.55 7.97 -4.32
C LEU A 62 -3.43 8.35 -5.51
N GLY A 63 -4.60 7.74 -5.66
CA GLY A 63 -5.60 8.11 -6.65
C GLY A 63 -6.07 9.56 -6.48
N MET A 64 -6.28 10.03 -5.23
CA MET A 64 -6.59 11.44 -4.94
C MET A 64 -5.43 12.36 -5.31
N GLU A 65 -4.21 11.97 -5.00
CA GLU A 65 -3.01 12.72 -5.36
C GLU A 65 -2.86 12.83 -6.89
N ILE A 66 -2.95 11.71 -7.61
CA ILE A 66 -2.84 11.66 -9.08
C ILE A 66 -3.89 12.54 -9.76
N THR A 67 -5.14 12.45 -9.33
CA THR A 67 -6.23 13.24 -9.92
C THR A 67 -6.09 14.73 -9.62
N SER A 68 -5.59 15.11 -8.44
CA SER A 68 -5.23 16.48 -8.08
C SER A 68 -4.08 17.00 -8.95
N ASP A 69 -3.03 16.21 -9.14
CA ASP A 69 -1.88 16.54 -9.97
C ASP A 69 -2.26 16.68 -11.45
N ALA A 70 -3.15 15.81 -11.93
CA ALA A 70 -3.70 15.93 -13.28
C ALA A 70 -4.41 17.27 -13.48
N MET A 71 -5.25 17.67 -12.52
CA MET A 71 -5.91 18.98 -12.54
C MET A 71 -4.88 20.12 -12.54
N GLN A 72 -3.82 20.01 -11.76
CA GLN A 72 -2.74 21.00 -11.70
C GLN A 72 -2.00 21.14 -13.04
N ILE A 73 -1.80 20.04 -13.80
CA ILE A 73 -1.17 20.08 -15.14
C ILE A 73 -2.03 20.88 -16.13
N PHE A 74 -3.34 20.72 -16.07
CA PHE A 74 -4.29 21.47 -16.91
C PHE A 74 -4.44 22.92 -16.49
N GLY A 75 -3.95 23.31 -15.29
CA GLY A 75 -4.13 24.65 -14.75
C GLY A 75 -5.59 24.98 -14.52
N GLY A 76 -5.97 26.25 -14.70
CA GLY A 76 -7.37 26.70 -14.51
C GLY A 76 -8.40 25.95 -15.35
N TYR A 77 -8.03 25.48 -16.53
CA TYR A 77 -8.91 24.67 -17.37
C TYR A 77 -9.23 23.30 -16.75
N GLY A 78 -8.31 22.71 -15.98
CA GLY A 78 -8.55 21.44 -15.29
C GLY A 78 -9.65 21.50 -14.24
N TYR A 79 -9.96 22.71 -13.75
CA TYR A 79 -11.04 22.94 -12.78
C TYR A 79 -12.41 23.11 -13.45
N THR A 80 -12.46 23.40 -14.75
CA THR A 80 -13.70 23.60 -15.50
C THR A 80 -14.26 22.26 -15.99
N LYS A 81 -15.59 22.19 -16.14
CA LYS A 81 -16.29 20.98 -16.60
C LYS A 81 -15.92 20.55 -18.02
N ASP A 82 -15.54 21.51 -18.86
CA ASP A 82 -15.27 21.29 -20.28
C ASP A 82 -14.16 20.29 -20.54
N GLN A 83 -13.21 20.15 -19.62
CA GLN A 83 -12.07 19.24 -19.72
C GLN A 83 -12.30 17.86 -19.08
N GLY A 84 -13.32 17.73 -18.24
CA GLY A 84 -13.67 16.48 -17.55
C GLY A 84 -12.69 16.03 -16.45
N ILE A 85 -11.57 16.72 -16.25
CA ILE A 85 -10.57 16.35 -15.24
C ILE A 85 -11.12 16.56 -13.82
N GLU A 86 -11.91 17.62 -13.60
CA GLU A 86 -12.55 17.89 -12.30
C GLU A 86 -13.48 16.75 -11.89
N GLN A 87 -14.13 16.11 -12.86
CA GLN A 87 -15.00 14.97 -12.60
C GLN A 87 -14.21 13.76 -12.10
N LEU A 88 -13.05 13.44 -12.67
CA LEU A 88 -12.21 12.35 -12.23
C LEU A 88 -11.77 12.55 -10.77
N TYR A 89 -11.38 13.78 -10.39
CA TYR A 89 -11.04 14.10 -9.01
C TYR A 89 -12.22 13.91 -8.06
N ARG A 90 -13.39 14.41 -8.44
CA ARG A 90 -14.63 14.34 -7.67
C ARG A 90 -15.12 12.89 -7.52
N ASP A 91 -15.09 12.12 -8.61
CA ASP A 91 -15.51 10.72 -8.60
C ASP A 91 -14.57 9.87 -7.76
N ASN A 92 -13.25 10.16 -7.81
CA ASN A 92 -12.28 9.44 -6.99
C ASN A 92 -12.44 9.73 -5.49
N ARG A 93 -13.04 10.86 -5.08
CA ARG A 93 -13.13 11.27 -3.67
C ARG A 93 -13.92 10.28 -2.80
N ILE A 94 -14.82 9.49 -3.36
CA ILE A 94 -15.54 8.47 -2.61
C ILE A 94 -14.68 7.26 -2.24
N THR A 95 -13.61 7.00 -3.00
CA THR A 95 -12.83 5.77 -2.86
C THR A 95 -12.13 5.62 -1.49
N PRO A 96 -11.57 6.65 -0.83
CA PRO A 96 -11.06 6.52 0.54
C PRO A 96 -12.15 6.49 1.62
N ILE A 97 -13.43 6.65 1.25
CA ILE A 97 -14.56 6.74 2.20
C ILE A 97 -15.35 5.43 2.28
N TYR A 98 -15.69 4.85 1.11
CA TYR A 98 -16.55 3.67 1.03
C TYR A 98 -15.79 2.36 1.35
N GLU A 99 -16.50 1.26 1.53
CA GLU A 99 -15.94 -0.06 1.85
C GLU A 99 -15.02 -0.07 3.09
N GLY A 100 -15.37 0.74 4.08
CA GLY A 100 -14.52 1.09 5.21
C GLY A 100 -13.56 2.20 4.86
N THR A 101 -13.57 3.29 5.64
CA THR A 101 -12.64 4.41 5.46
C THR A 101 -11.19 3.94 5.59
N ASN A 102 -10.24 4.72 5.09
CA ASN A 102 -8.81 4.38 5.20
C ASN A 102 -8.38 4.24 6.67
N SER A 103 -8.98 5.02 7.59
CA SER A 103 -8.78 4.82 9.05
C SER A 103 -9.28 3.46 9.53
N VAL A 104 -10.41 2.98 9.03
CA VAL A 104 -10.92 1.63 9.37
C VAL A 104 -9.98 0.55 8.82
N GLN A 105 -9.43 0.74 7.64
CA GLN A 105 -8.44 -0.17 7.06
C GLN A 105 -7.14 -0.19 7.88
N ALA A 106 -6.69 0.97 8.36
CA ALA A 106 -5.52 1.05 9.24
C ALA A 106 -5.76 0.32 10.58
N ILE A 107 -6.94 0.48 11.18
CA ILE A 107 -7.35 -0.25 12.38
C ILE A 107 -7.39 -1.76 12.11
N ASP A 108 -7.96 -2.22 10.99
CA ASP A 108 -7.98 -3.63 10.62
C ASP A 108 -6.55 -4.19 10.47
N LEU A 109 -5.68 -3.47 9.78
CA LEU A 109 -4.28 -3.86 9.61
C LEU A 109 -3.59 -4.05 10.96
N VAL A 110 -3.69 -3.05 11.85
CA VAL A 110 -2.99 -3.08 13.14
C VAL A 110 -3.58 -4.09 14.08
N PHE A 111 -4.89 -4.02 14.37
CA PHE A 111 -5.50 -4.81 15.44
C PHE A 111 -5.80 -6.25 15.06
N ARG A 112 -6.03 -6.54 13.77
CA ARG A 112 -6.42 -7.89 13.33
C ARG A 112 -5.32 -8.63 12.58
N LYS A 113 -4.35 -7.91 11.97
CA LYS A 113 -3.30 -8.53 11.16
C LYS A 113 -1.93 -8.50 11.84
N LEU A 114 -1.45 -7.32 12.27
CA LEU A 114 -0.11 -7.18 12.83
C LEU A 114 0.02 -7.72 14.25
N VAL A 115 -1.03 -7.59 15.07
CA VAL A 115 -1.00 -8.00 16.48
C VAL A 115 -1.49 -9.44 16.69
N ASN A 116 -1.99 -10.09 15.65
CA ASN A 116 -2.46 -11.47 15.76
C ASN A 116 -1.29 -12.41 16.11
N LYS A 117 -1.35 -12.96 17.32
CA LYS A 117 -0.29 -13.87 17.85
C LYS A 117 -0.26 -15.23 17.15
N GLU A 118 -1.35 -15.61 16.48
CA GLU A 118 -1.47 -16.90 15.79
C GLU A 118 -0.90 -16.84 14.37
N SER A 119 -0.69 -15.65 13.82
CA SER A 119 -0.19 -15.44 12.47
C SER A 119 1.18 -14.77 12.49
N ASP A 120 2.17 -15.45 11.92
CA ASP A 120 3.52 -14.91 11.70
C ASP A 120 3.69 -14.31 10.31
N ILE A 121 2.57 -13.91 9.69
CA ILE A 121 2.53 -13.46 8.30
C ILE A 121 3.44 -12.26 8.03
N ILE A 122 3.47 -11.29 8.94
CA ILE A 122 4.29 -10.09 8.75
C ILE A 122 5.79 -10.43 8.73
N ASN A 123 6.24 -11.33 9.60
CA ASN A 123 7.64 -11.75 9.62
C ASN A 123 7.99 -12.55 8.36
N ARG A 124 7.11 -13.46 7.91
CA ARG A 124 7.30 -14.19 6.65
C ARG A 124 7.34 -13.26 5.44
N TYR A 125 6.50 -12.24 5.41
CA TYR A 125 6.50 -11.22 4.36
C TYR A 125 7.82 -10.42 4.38
N ILE A 126 8.27 -9.98 5.55
CA ILE A 126 9.55 -9.29 5.73
C ILE A 126 10.72 -10.16 5.26
N GLU A 127 10.74 -11.45 5.59
CA GLU A 127 11.79 -12.38 5.14
C GLU A 127 11.75 -12.61 3.62
N SER A 128 10.57 -12.64 3.01
CA SER A 128 10.42 -12.66 1.55
C SER A 128 11.05 -11.43 0.90
N LEU A 129 10.74 -10.24 1.40
CA LEU A 129 11.33 -8.98 0.90
C LEU A 129 12.86 -8.94 1.06
N LYS A 130 13.39 -9.46 2.17
CA LYS A 130 14.85 -9.55 2.37
C LYS A 130 15.52 -10.48 1.37
N LYS A 131 14.87 -11.58 0.98
CA LYS A 131 15.39 -12.47 -0.07
C LYS A 131 15.47 -11.77 -1.42
N ASP A 132 14.45 -11.00 -1.77
CA ASP A 132 14.42 -10.25 -3.03
C ASP A 132 15.49 -9.16 -3.06
N LEU A 133 15.76 -8.50 -1.93
CA LEU A 133 16.84 -7.52 -1.78
C LEU A 133 18.24 -8.12 -1.97
N SER A 134 18.41 -9.41 -1.72
CA SER A 134 19.70 -10.10 -1.86
C SER A 134 20.11 -10.34 -3.32
N SER A 135 19.23 -10.04 -4.29
CA SER A 135 19.54 -10.16 -5.71
C SER A 135 20.68 -9.19 -6.09
N LYS A 136 21.76 -9.76 -6.71
CA LYS A 136 23.01 -9.05 -7.01
C LYS A 136 22.94 -8.12 -8.23
N ASN A 137 21.77 -7.58 -8.57
CA ASN A 137 21.68 -6.66 -9.70
C ASN A 137 22.26 -5.30 -9.29
N GLN A 138 23.40 -4.92 -9.91
CA GLN A 138 24.14 -3.71 -9.61
C GLN A 138 23.37 -2.43 -9.97
N GLU A 139 22.49 -2.50 -10.97
CA GLU A 139 21.64 -1.38 -11.39
C GLU A 139 20.60 -1.01 -10.32
N LEU A 140 20.22 -1.97 -9.49
CA LEU A 140 19.24 -1.80 -8.40
C LEU A 140 19.87 -1.40 -7.06
N LYS A 141 21.18 -1.22 -6.98
CA LYS A 141 21.88 -0.98 -5.70
C LYS A 141 21.29 0.17 -4.90
N ASN A 142 21.11 1.34 -5.52
CA ASN A 142 20.57 2.52 -4.85
C ASN A 142 19.09 2.32 -4.42
N PHE A 143 18.34 1.56 -5.21
CA PHE A 143 16.96 1.18 -4.88
C PHE A 143 16.94 0.22 -3.70
N ASN A 144 17.78 -0.80 -3.70
CA ASN A 144 17.88 -1.79 -2.64
C ASN A 144 18.27 -1.16 -1.30
N GLU A 145 19.20 -0.18 -1.28
CA GLU A 145 19.56 0.55 -0.06
C GLU A 145 18.37 1.33 0.53
N LYS A 146 17.58 2.00 -0.31
CA LYS A 146 16.37 2.71 0.13
C LYS A 146 15.32 1.75 0.66
N LEU A 147 15.09 0.64 -0.05
CA LEU A 147 14.13 -0.38 0.34
C LEU A 147 14.54 -1.06 1.66
N GLU A 148 15.83 -1.34 1.84
CA GLU A 148 16.37 -1.88 3.09
C GLU A 148 16.12 -0.94 4.28
N ASN A 149 16.31 0.37 4.10
CA ASN A 149 16.03 1.35 5.14
C ASN A 149 14.54 1.44 5.47
N SER A 150 13.67 1.40 4.45
CA SER A 150 12.22 1.34 4.66
C SER A 150 11.81 0.06 5.40
N LEU A 151 12.42 -1.07 5.07
CA LEU A 151 12.16 -2.34 5.73
C LEU A 151 12.60 -2.32 7.22
N LYS A 152 13.76 -1.71 7.53
CA LYS A 152 14.19 -1.51 8.91
C LYS A 152 13.21 -0.65 9.70
N THR A 153 12.64 0.37 9.06
CA THR A 153 11.61 1.23 9.67
C THR A 153 10.32 0.46 9.92
N LEU A 154 9.86 -0.33 8.94
CA LEU A 154 8.68 -1.19 9.08
C LEU A 154 8.83 -2.18 10.26
N ILE A 155 9.99 -2.83 10.38
CA ILE A 155 10.28 -3.76 11.48
C ILE A 155 10.19 -3.04 12.83
N LYS A 156 10.89 -1.91 12.98
CA LYS A 156 10.87 -1.11 14.22
C LYS A 156 9.46 -0.66 14.59
N PHE A 157 8.68 -0.22 13.61
CA PHE A 157 7.32 0.22 13.83
C PHE A 157 6.40 -0.95 14.23
N THR A 158 6.55 -2.09 13.58
CA THR A 158 5.79 -3.31 13.93
C THR A 158 6.09 -3.76 15.36
N ASP A 159 7.35 -3.75 15.78
CA ASP A 159 7.76 -4.11 17.14
C ASP A 159 7.23 -3.11 18.16
N TRP A 160 7.28 -1.82 17.84
CA TRP A 160 6.70 -0.75 18.67
C TRP A 160 5.18 -0.93 18.84
N ILE A 161 4.44 -1.21 17.77
CA ILE A 161 2.99 -1.48 17.83
C ILE A 161 2.73 -2.66 18.77
N LYS A 162 3.46 -3.77 18.61
CA LYS A 162 3.28 -4.98 19.43
C LYS A 162 3.54 -4.70 20.92
N ASP A 163 4.57 -3.92 21.26
CA ASP A 163 4.86 -3.49 22.65
C ASP A 163 3.76 -2.56 23.20
N LYS A 164 3.37 -1.56 22.42
CA LYS A 164 2.35 -0.59 22.84
C LYS A 164 0.97 -1.23 23.01
N MET A 165 0.59 -2.18 22.18
CA MET A 165 -0.68 -2.90 22.31
C MET A 165 -0.81 -3.64 23.65
N GLN A 166 0.29 -4.04 24.27
CA GLN A 166 0.28 -4.66 25.59
C GLN A 166 0.03 -3.65 26.72
N LYS A 167 0.37 -2.38 26.49
CA LYS A 167 0.33 -1.31 27.50
C LYS A 167 -0.93 -0.43 27.38
N SER A 168 -1.27 -0.01 26.17
CA SER A 168 -2.40 0.89 25.90
C SER A 168 -2.95 0.71 24.49
N LYS A 169 -4.12 0.11 24.39
CA LYS A 169 -4.84 -0.02 23.10
C LYS A 169 -5.26 1.33 22.54
N ASN A 170 -5.57 2.29 23.41
CA ASN A 170 -6.04 3.61 23.00
C ASN A 170 -4.92 4.40 22.28
N ASP A 171 -3.68 4.32 22.76
CA ASP A 171 -2.54 4.98 22.13
C ASP A 171 -2.26 4.41 20.74
N VAL A 172 -2.39 3.10 20.58
CA VAL A 172 -2.24 2.44 19.27
C VAL A 172 -3.37 2.83 18.33
N SER A 173 -4.60 2.92 18.82
CA SER A 173 -5.74 3.36 18.00
C SER A 173 -5.59 4.81 17.53
N ALA A 174 -5.06 5.70 18.35
CA ALA A 174 -4.75 7.06 17.95
C ALA A 174 -3.66 7.12 16.85
N ALA A 175 -2.60 6.33 17.00
CA ALA A 175 -1.49 6.28 16.04
C ALA A 175 -1.82 5.57 14.71
N CYS A 176 -2.97 4.91 14.57
CA CYS A 176 -3.39 4.29 13.32
C CYS A 176 -3.81 5.31 12.24
N ASN A 177 -4.03 6.56 12.61
CA ASN A 177 -4.50 7.61 11.69
C ASN A 177 -3.39 8.56 11.23
N ASP A 178 -2.19 8.43 11.77
CA ASP A 178 -0.98 9.19 11.44
C ASP A 178 -0.01 8.35 10.59
#